data_e15b0d54923e925d098d2d7cbee37a43
#
_entry.id   e15b0d54923e925d098d2d7cbee37a43
#
_cell.length_a   1.000
_cell.length_b   1.000
_cell.length_c   1.000
_cell.angle_alpha   90.00
_cell.angle_beta   90.00
_cell.angle_gamma   90.00
#
_symmetry.space_group_name_H-M   'P 1'
#
loop_
_entity.id
_entity.type
_entity.pdbx_description
1 polymer ?
#
loop_
_entity_poly.entity_id
_entity_poly.type
_entity_poly.pdbx_seq_one_letter_code
_entity_poly.pdbx_strand_id
1 'polypeptide(L)'
;MSLTDAKIRTLKPSDKPFKVSDSHGLYLLVKPGGSRHWYLKYRISGKESRIALGAYPAISLSDARQQREGIRKMLALNINPVQQRAAERGSRT
;
A
#
# COMPACT_ATOMS: atom_id res chain seq x y z
N MET A 1 6.23 6.40 -12.81
CA MET A 1 6.01 7.79 -12.40
C MET A 1 5.57 7.86 -10.95
N SER A 2 5.94 8.92 -10.27
CA SER A 2 5.58 9.09 -8.88
C SER A 2 4.31 9.90 -8.72
N LEU A 3 3.51 9.54 -7.72
CA LEU A 3 2.34 10.34 -7.34
C LEU A 3 2.77 11.60 -6.60
N THR A 4 1.87 12.58 -6.56
CA THR A 4 2.02 13.77 -5.72
C THR A 4 0.73 13.95 -4.92
N ASP A 5 0.83 14.63 -3.77
CA ASP A 5 -0.36 14.94 -2.96
C ASP A 5 -1.38 15.74 -3.76
N ALA A 6 -0.90 16.70 -4.55
CA ALA A 6 -1.79 17.51 -5.37
C ALA A 6 -2.61 16.64 -6.33
N LYS A 7 -1.96 15.67 -6.97
CA LYS A 7 -2.64 14.76 -7.88
C LYS A 7 -3.67 13.91 -7.15
N ILE A 8 -3.33 13.40 -5.98
CA ILE A 8 -4.26 12.59 -5.18
C ILE A 8 -5.51 13.39 -4.81
N ARG A 9 -5.33 14.65 -4.42
CA ARG A 9 -6.46 15.52 -4.05
C ARG A 9 -7.40 15.82 -5.21
N THR A 10 -6.89 15.76 -6.44
CA THR A 10 -7.70 16.03 -7.64
C THR A 10 -8.40 14.78 -8.17
N LEU A 11 -8.09 13.59 -7.65
CA LEU A 11 -8.73 12.36 -8.09
C LEU A 11 -10.20 12.35 -7.71
N LYS A 12 -11.05 12.01 -8.67
CA LYS A 12 -12.48 11.92 -8.46
C LYS A 12 -12.92 10.46 -8.52
N PRO A 13 -13.85 10.04 -7.66
CA PRO A 13 -14.42 8.69 -7.76
C PRO A 13 -15.10 8.51 -9.11
N SER A 14 -15.01 7.32 -9.66
CA SER A 14 -15.70 6.96 -10.89
C SER A 14 -16.67 5.82 -10.60
N ASP A 15 -17.42 5.38 -11.62
CA ASP A 15 -18.38 4.29 -11.46
C ASP A 15 -17.74 2.97 -11.12
N LYS A 16 -16.45 2.82 -11.40
CA LYS A 16 -15.69 1.60 -11.14
C LYS A 16 -14.45 1.94 -10.32
N PRO A 17 -13.98 1.00 -9.48
CA PRO A 17 -12.73 1.22 -8.77
C PRO A 17 -11.57 1.31 -9.75
N PHE A 18 -10.61 2.17 -9.45
CA PHE A 18 -9.41 2.29 -10.26
C PHE A 18 -8.18 2.47 -9.37
N LYS A 19 -7.02 2.17 -9.95
CA LYS A 19 -5.74 2.24 -9.26
C LYS A 19 -4.91 3.38 -9.80
N VAL A 20 -4.21 4.07 -8.91
CA VAL A 20 -3.23 5.09 -9.28
C VAL A 20 -1.89 4.65 -8.73
N SER A 21 -0.97 4.32 -9.62
CA SER A 21 0.33 3.75 -9.22
C SER A 21 1.34 4.82 -8.83
N ASP A 22 2.10 4.53 -7.80
CA ASP A 22 3.34 5.23 -7.48
C ASP A 22 4.50 4.33 -7.93
N SER A 23 5.64 4.41 -7.28
CA SER A 23 6.80 3.59 -7.63
C SER A 23 6.87 2.32 -6.78
N HIS A 24 7.61 1.33 -7.29
CA HIS A 24 7.95 0.10 -6.57
C HIS A 24 6.74 -0.69 -6.05
N GLY A 25 5.65 -0.72 -6.82
CA GLY A 25 4.46 -1.51 -6.48
C GLY A 25 3.47 -0.83 -5.55
N LEU A 26 3.76 0.40 -5.09
CA LEU A 26 2.83 1.18 -4.29
C LEU A 26 1.72 1.74 -5.17
N TYR A 27 0.46 1.59 -4.75
CA TYR A 27 -0.65 2.18 -5.48
C TYR A 27 -1.77 2.58 -4.53
N LEU A 28 -2.59 3.52 -5.00
CA LEU A 28 -3.79 3.96 -4.29
C LEU A 28 -5.01 3.43 -5.02
N LEU A 29 -5.85 2.68 -4.33
CA LEU A 29 -7.10 2.19 -4.88
C LEU A 29 -8.21 3.16 -4.54
N VAL A 30 -8.85 3.71 -5.57
CA VAL A 30 -9.97 4.64 -5.43
C VAL A 30 -11.26 3.90 -5.78
N LYS A 31 -12.18 3.82 -4.82
CA LYS A 31 -13.46 3.14 -4.98
C LYS A 31 -14.57 4.12 -5.33
N PRO A 32 -15.67 3.64 -5.97
CA PRO A 32 -16.77 4.52 -6.37
C PRO A 32 -17.38 5.34 -5.24
N GLY A 33 -17.34 4.83 -4.01
CA GLY A 33 -17.85 5.55 -2.85
C GLY A 33 -16.94 6.65 -2.34
N GLY A 34 -15.79 6.87 -2.98
CA GLY A 34 -14.83 7.87 -2.56
C GLY A 34 -13.74 7.35 -1.63
N SER A 35 -13.81 6.10 -1.24
CA SER A 35 -12.78 5.48 -0.38
C SER A 35 -11.46 5.36 -1.12
N ARG A 36 -10.38 5.71 -0.45
CA ARG A 36 -9.03 5.65 -0.99
C ARG A 36 -8.14 4.89 -0.03
N HIS A 37 -7.53 3.80 -0.51
CA HIS A 37 -6.72 2.92 0.32
C HIS A 37 -5.39 2.65 -0.35
N TRP A 38 -4.33 2.68 0.45
CA TRP A 38 -2.99 2.35 -0.02
C TRP A 38 -2.75 0.86 0.00
N TYR A 39 -2.14 0.34 -1.04
CA TYR A 39 -1.71 -1.05 -1.14
C TYR A 39 -0.29 -1.11 -1.71
N LEU A 40 0.44 -2.13 -1.31
CA LEU A 40 1.75 -2.41 -1.87
C LEU A 40 1.71 -3.81 -2.48
N LYS A 41 1.97 -3.89 -3.77
CA LYS A 41 2.08 -5.15 -4.49
C LYS A 41 3.52 -5.63 -4.40
N TYR A 42 3.72 -6.89 -4.06
CA TYR A 42 5.04 -7.45 -3.90
C TYR A 42 5.05 -8.90 -4.33
N ARG A 43 6.26 -9.44 -4.49
CA ARG A 43 6.45 -10.85 -4.82
C ARG A 43 7.43 -11.44 -3.82
N ILE A 44 7.09 -12.60 -3.28
CA ILE A 44 7.95 -13.33 -2.36
C ILE A 44 7.84 -14.82 -2.69
N SER A 45 8.99 -15.50 -2.75
CA SER A 45 9.08 -16.93 -3.08
C SER A 45 8.34 -17.27 -4.38
N GLY A 46 8.41 -16.39 -5.37
CA GLY A 46 7.77 -16.58 -6.67
C GLY A 46 6.28 -16.30 -6.69
N LYS A 47 5.68 -15.94 -5.56
CA LYS A 47 4.25 -15.64 -5.47
C LYS A 47 4.00 -14.15 -5.38
N GLU A 48 3.04 -13.68 -6.15
CA GLU A 48 2.60 -12.29 -6.13
C GLU A 48 1.55 -12.09 -5.05
N SER A 49 1.69 -11.00 -4.29
CA SER A 49 0.78 -10.71 -3.20
C SER A 49 0.64 -9.20 -3.03
N ARG A 50 -0.25 -8.78 -2.13
CA ARG A 50 -0.39 -7.36 -1.79
C ARG A 50 -0.69 -7.22 -0.31
N ILE A 51 -0.32 -6.06 0.24
CA ILE A 51 -0.57 -5.74 1.64
C ILE A 51 -1.20 -4.36 1.72
N ALA A 52 -2.23 -4.22 2.56
CA ALA A 52 -2.88 -2.94 2.79
C ALA A 52 -2.05 -2.10 3.76
N LEU A 53 -1.86 -0.82 3.42
CA LEU A 53 -1.06 0.09 4.23
C LEU A 53 -1.91 1.06 5.04
N GLY A 54 -3.16 1.25 4.64
CA GLY A 54 -4.09 2.13 5.33
C GLY A 54 -4.84 3.04 4.38
N ALA A 55 -5.74 3.86 4.92
CA ALA A 55 -6.61 4.74 4.15
C ALA A 55 -6.02 6.13 4.04
N TYR A 56 -6.19 6.75 2.88
CA TYR A 56 -5.87 8.15 2.67
C TYR A 56 -7.08 9.00 3.11
N PRO A 57 -6.91 10.15 3.77
CA PRO A 57 -5.64 10.83 4.05
C PRO A 57 -5.00 10.48 5.40
N ALA A 58 -5.60 9.57 6.20
CA ALA A 58 -5.02 9.16 7.48
C ALA A 58 -3.59 8.68 7.31
N ILE A 59 -3.36 7.89 6.25
CA ILE A 59 -2.01 7.52 5.81
C ILE A 59 -1.70 8.40 4.59
N SER A 60 -0.79 9.34 4.74
CA SER A 60 -0.39 10.24 3.68
C SER A 60 0.49 9.52 2.65
N LEU A 61 0.74 10.18 1.52
CA LEU A 61 1.66 9.66 0.51
C LEU A 61 3.06 9.41 1.11
N SER A 62 3.54 10.33 1.93
CA SER A 62 4.82 10.18 2.62
C SER A 62 4.82 8.98 3.54
N ASP A 63 3.76 8.80 4.32
CA ASP A 63 3.62 7.66 5.23
C ASP A 63 3.59 6.35 4.45
N ALA A 64 2.85 6.31 3.35
CA ALA A 64 2.77 5.12 2.51
C ALA A 64 4.15 4.76 1.94
N ARG A 65 4.92 5.76 1.52
CA ARG A 65 6.27 5.54 1.00
C ARG A 65 7.21 5.01 2.07
N GLN A 66 7.09 5.50 3.29
CA GLN A 66 7.88 5.00 4.41
C GLN A 66 7.57 3.53 4.70
N GLN A 67 6.29 3.17 4.72
CA GLN A 67 5.88 1.78 4.89
C GLN A 67 6.39 0.91 3.74
N ARG A 68 6.32 1.42 2.51
CA ARG A 68 6.87 0.71 1.34
C ARG A 68 8.34 0.37 1.53
N GLU A 69 9.13 1.33 1.96
CA GLU A 69 10.56 1.09 2.15
C GLU A 69 10.84 0.06 3.25
N GLY A 70 10.08 0.10 4.33
CA GLY A 70 10.17 -0.91 5.39
C GLY A 70 9.84 -2.32 4.88
N ILE A 71 8.79 -2.43 4.07
CA ILE A 71 8.38 -3.71 3.50
C ILE A 71 9.43 -4.20 2.49
N ARG A 72 9.96 -3.33 1.66
CA ARG A 72 11.01 -3.69 0.71
C ARG A 72 12.23 -4.25 1.43
N LYS A 73 12.57 -3.68 2.58
CA LYS A 73 13.66 -4.17 3.41
C LYS A 73 13.38 -5.58 3.93
N MET A 74 12.14 -5.82 4.38
CA MET A 74 11.73 -7.16 4.81
C MET A 74 11.86 -8.16 3.66
N LEU A 75 11.42 -7.78 2.46
CA LEU A 75 11.52 -8.66 1.28
C LEU A 75 12.98 -8.96 0.92
N ALA A 76 13.87 -7.99 1.05
CA ALA A 76 15.29 -8.19 0.82
C ALA A 76 15.89 -9.20 1.81
N LEU A 77 15.32 -9.28 3.00
CA LEU A 77 15.72 -10.26 4.03
C LEU A 77 14.92 -11.55 3.94
N ASN A 78 14.10 -11.69 2.89
CA ASN A 78 13.22 -12.85 2.66
C ASN A 78 12.19 -13.04 3.78
N ILE A 79 11.71 -11.93 4.36
CA ILE A 79 10.66 -11.94 5.38
C ILE A 79 9.33 -11.60 4.72
N ASN A 80 8.29 -12.40 4.99
CA ASN A 80 6.95 -12.13 4.46
C ASN A 80 6.27 -11.07 5.32
N PRO A 81 5.93 -9.88 4.76
CA PRO A 81 5.33 -8.80 5.54
C PRO A 81 4.00 -9.15 6.19
N VAL A 82 3.18 -9.96 5.50
CA VAL A 82 1.87 -10.36 6.04
C VAL A 82 2.05 -11.30 7.23
N GLN A 83 2.96 -12.26 7.14
CA GLN A 83 3.26 -13.16 8.23
C GLN A 83 3.86 -12.42 9.43
N GLN A 84 4.71 -11.43 9.17
CA GLN A 84 5.30 -10.62 10.22
C GLN A 84 4.22 -9.85 10.99
N ARG A 85 3.23 -9.28 10.30
CA ARG A 85 2.12 -8.59 10.95
C ARG A 85 1.29 -9.54 11.81
N ALA A 86 1.02 -10.73 11.29
CA ALA A 86 0.26 -11.74 12.03
C ALA A 86 1.00 -12.15 13.30
N ALA A 87 2.32 -12.35 13.21
CA ALA A 87 3.14 -12.69 14.36
C ALA A 87 3.14 -11.58 15.42
N GLU A 88 3.24 -10.33 14.99
CA GLU A 88 3.19 -9.18 15.89
C GLU A 88 1.86 -9.09 16.62
N ARG A 89 0.74 -9.33 15.91
CA ARG A 89 -0.58 -9.34 16.53
C ARG A 89 -0.71 -10.48 17.56
N GLY A 90 -0.20 -11.65 17.21
CA GLY A 90 -0.27 -12.81 18.10
C GLY A 90 0.51 -12.60 19.39
N SER A 91 1.57 -11.85 19.36
CA SER A 91 2.41 -11.62 20.54
C SER A 91 1.83 -10.61 21.52
N ARG A 92 0.71 -10.01 21.21
CA ARG A 92 0.06 -9.00 22.08
C ARG A 92 -1.00 -9.55 23.01
N THR A 93 -1.23 -10.79 23.00
CA THR A 93 -2.25 -11.38 23.87
C THR A 93 -1.81 -11.46 25.32
#